data_3e55aca83e19e411d5f750b4c40cf14b
#
_entry.id   3e55aca83e19e411d5f750b4c40cf14b
#
_cell.length_a   1.000
_cell.length_b   1.000
_cell.length_c   1.000
_cell.angle_alpha   90.00
_cell.angle_beta   90.00
_cell.angle_gamma   90.00
#
_symmetry.space_group_name_H-M   'P 1'
#
loop_
_entity.id
_entity.type
_entity.pdbx_description
1 polymer ?
#
loop_
_entity_poly.entity_id
_entity_poly.type
_entity_poly.pdbx_seq_one_letter_code
_entity_poly.pdbx_strand_id
1 'polypeptide(L)'
;MSSLSNSTQDIDIRNPELWTLVIRLDETSLKFILYCEEEENSLISRELHLDDKAGDYLKALENCVYDNPVLIQDYKQVAVSVHSSRFVILPAEAGDEDTMLDIMDYMYADDNCDSVQCDLEGGKTSVAFSVPRGVVAFLQRTFNMPKIVHSLVPLCLYSAKKSE
;
A
#
# COMPACT_ATOMS: atom_id res chain seq x y z
N MET A 1 -24.60 15.85 -0.21
CA MET A 1 -24.20 14.58 -0.86
C MET A 1 -22.98 14.88 -1.71
N SER A 2 -21.79 14.53 -1.22
CA SER A 2 -20.59 14.59 -2.05
C SER A 2 -20.63 13.37 -2.96
N SER A 3 -20.88 13.58 -4.24
CA SER A 3 -20.63 12.55 -5.26
C SER A 3 -19.14 12.24 -5.21
N LEU A 4 -18.81 11.04 -4.74
CA LEU A 4 -17.46 10.48 -4.85
C LEU A 4 -17.20 10.28 -6.35
N SER A 5 -16.60 11.28 -6.96
CA SER A 5 -16.13 11.22 -8.33
C SER A 5 -14.92 10.28 -8.36
N ASN A 6 -15.03 9.15 -9.05
CA ASN A 6 -13.91 8.25 -9.34
C ASN A 6 -12.90 8.87 -10.33
N SER A 7 -12.98 10.16 -10.59
CA SER A 7 -12.13 10.85 -11.53
C SER A 7 -11.06 11.67 -10.82
N THR A 8 -9.84 11.52 -11.28
CA THR A 8 -8.67 12.31 -10.85
C THR A 8 -8.28 13.37 -11.90
N GLN A 9 -9.15 13.61 -12.87
CA GLN A 9 -8.89 14.53 -13.99
C GLN A 9 -8.69 15.99 -13.56
N ASP A 10 -9.16 16.35 -12.37
CA ASP A 10 -8.99 17.67 -11.78
C ASP A 10 -7.65 17.86 -11.04
N ILE A 11 -6.85 16.81 -10.93
CA ILE A 11 -5.56 16.84 -10.24
C ILE A 11 -4.44 17.08 -11.24
N ASP A 12 -3.81 18.23 -11.16
CA ASP A 12 -2.61 18.59 -11.94
C ASP A 12 -1.43 18.77 -11.00
N ILE A 13 -0.48 17.84 -11.06
CA ILE A 13 0.74 17.90 -10.26
C ILE A 13 1.89 18.41 -11.13
N ARG A 14 2.39 19.58 -10.75
CA ARG A 14 3.61 20.12 -11.32
C ARG A 14 4.80 19.66 -10.49
N ASN A 15 5.89 19.31 -11.15
CA ASN A 15 7.11 18.81 -10.51
C ASN A 15 6.85 17.63 -9.57
N PRO A 16 6.34 16.50 -10.10
CA PRO A 16 5.99 15.33 -9.28
C PRO A 16 7.19 14.81 -8.46
N GLU A 17 8.41 15.06 -8.91
CA GLU A 17 9.65 14.72 -8.19
C GLU A 17 9.79 15.41 -6.82
N LEU A 18 8.98 16.41 -6.51
CA LEU A 18 8.92 17.05 -5.18
C LEU A 18 7.82 16.48 -4.29
N TRP A 19 6.94 15.66 -4.85
CA TRP A 19 5.76 15.13 -4.16
C TRP A 19 5.97 13.71 -3.70
N THR A 20 5.30 13.36 -2.60
CA THR A 20 5.20 12.01 -2.08
C THR A 20 3.80 11.46 -2.34
N LEU A 21 3.75 10.24 -2.88
CA LEU A 21 2.52 9.49 -3.07
C LEU A 21 2.43 8.40 -2.00
N VAL A 22 1.33 8.39 -1.25
CA VAL A 22 0.99 7.33 -0.31
C VAL A 22 -0.29 6.66 -0.78
N ILE A 23 -0.24 5.36 -1.00
CA ILE A 23 -1.37 4.54 -1.42
C ILE A 23 -1.76 3.60 -0.29
N ARG A 24 -3.05 3.48 -0.03
CA ARG A 24 -3.62 2.43 0.80
C ARG A 24 -4.49 1.54 -0.06
N LEU A 25 -4.18 0.25 -0.05
CA LEU A 25 -4.97 -0.78 -0.71
C LEU A 25 -5.88 -1.48 0.30
N ASP A 26 -7.16 -1.43 0.04
CA ASP A 26 -8.21 -2.19 0.71
C ASP A 26 -8.80 -3.22 -0.26
N GLU A 27 -9.70 -4.09 0.21
CA GLU A 27 -10.31 -5.14 -0.63
C GLU A 27 -11.10 -4.58 -1.82
N THR A 28 -11.72 -3.42 -1.68
CA THR A 28 -12.63 -2.83 -2.67
C THR A 28 -12.24 -1.43 -3.12
N SER A 29 -11.17 -0.87 -2.55
CA SER A 29 -10.79 0.51 -2.84
C SER A 29 -9.29 0.74 -2.79
N LEU A 30 -8.87 1.76 -3.51
CA LEU A 30 -7.55 2.35 -3.45
C LEU A 30 -7.73 3.79 -2.95
N LYS A 31 -7.15 4.09 -1.80
CA LYS A 31 -7.06 5.46 -1.28
C LYS A 31 -5.66 5.98 -1.53
N PHE A 32 -5.53 7.25 -1.90
CA PHE A 32 -4.22 7.84 -2.02
C PHE A 32 -4.15 9.25 -1.46
N ILE A 33 -2.97 9.62 -1.05
CA ILE A 33 -2.61 10.94 -0.56
C ILE A 33 -1.39 11.42 -1.34
N LEU A 34 -1.46 12.63 -1.84
CA LEU A 34 -0.34 13.35 -2.42
C LEU A 34 -0.01 14.55 -1.55
N TYR A 35 1.24 14.73 -1.21
CA TYR A 35 1.69 15.90 -0.48
C TYR A 35 3.12 16.32 -0.89
N CYS A 36 3.39 17.61 -0.75
CA CYS A 36 4.70 18.19 -0.97
C CYS A 36 5.14 18.93 0.30
N GLU A 37 6.29 18.56 0.85
CA GLU A 37 6.83 19.20 2.06
C GLU A 37 7.22 20.67 1.86
N GLU A 38 7.52 21.04 0.62
CA GLU A 38 7.93 22.40 0.25
C GLU A 38 6.75 23.35 0.00
N GLU A 39 5.53 22.83 -0.12
CA GLU A 39 4.33 23.60 -0.39
C GLU A 39 3.34 23.49 0.79
N GLU A 40 3.05 24.60 1.42
CA GLU A 40 2.00 24.65 2.46
C GLU A 40 0.63 24.31 1.86
N ASN A 41 -0.16 23.53 2.60
CA ASN A 41 -1.52 23.11 2.20
C ASN A 41 -1.59 22.28 0.91
N SER A 42 -0.53 21.53 0.61
CA SER A 42 -0.42 20.72 -0.60
C SER A 42 -1.13 19.36 -0.54
N LEU A 43 -1.82 19.04 0.56
CA LEU A 43 -2.42 17.72 0.77
C LEU A 43 -3.62 17.50 -0.16
N ILE A 44 -3.52 16.45 -1.00
CA ILE A 44 -4.61 15.97 -1.85
C ILE A 44 -4.93 14.54 -1.42
N SER A 45 -6.19 14.24 -1.16
CA SER A 45 -6.65 12.89 -0.79
C SER A 45 -7.83 12.51 -1.64
N ARG A 46 -7.81 11.28 -2.18
CA ARG A 46 -8.90 10.70 -2.97
C ARG A 46 -9.06 9.21 -2.65
N GLU A 47 -10.26 8.72 -2.88
CA GLU A 47 -10.60 7.30 -2.83
C GLU A 47 -11.15 6.86 -4.19
N LEU A 48 -10.61 5.77 -4.71
CA LEU A 48 -11.02 5.15 -5.96
C LEU A 48 -11.57 3.77 -5.67
N HIS A 49 -12.72 3.44 -6.26
CA HIS A 49 -13.27 2.10 -6.15
C HIS A 49 -12.64 1.16 -7.17
N LEU A 50 -12.31 -0.05 -6.72
CA LEU A 50 -11.87 -1.13 -7.61
C LEU A 50 -13.10 -1.79 -8.23
N ASP A 51 -13.02 -2.05 -9.54
CA ASP A 51 -14.12 -2.68 -10.27
C ASP A 51 -14.23 -4.16 -9.90
N ASP A 52 -15.29 -4.54 -9.20
CA ASP A 52 -15.58 -5.92 -8.81
C ASP A 52 -15.91 -6.84 -9.99
N LYS A 53 -16.18 -6.28 -11.17
CA LYS A 53 -16.44 -7.02 -12.42
C LYS A 53 -15.18 -7.33 -13.22
N ALA A 54 -14.00 -6.84 -12.78
CA ALA A 54 -12.74 -7.01 -13.52
C ALA A 54 -12.23 -8.48 -13.55
N GLY A 55 -12.77 -9.35 -12.72
CA GLY A 55 -12.45 -10.77 -12.65
C GLY A 55 -11.60 -11.14 -11.44
N ASP A 56 -10.50 -10.46 -11.20
CA ASP A 56 -9.67 -10.63 -10.01
C ASP A 56 -9.15 -9.30 -9.48
N TYR A 57 -8.60 -9.33 -8.28
CA TYR A 57 -8.10 -8.14 -7.60
C TYR A 57 -6.96 -7.45 -8.37
N LEU A 58 -6.01 -8.22 -8.88
CA LEU A 58 -4.88 -7.68 -9.64
C LEU A 58 -5.36 -6.90 -10.86
N LYS A 59 -6.30 -7.47 -11.62
CA LYS A 59 -6.86 -6.82 -12.81
C LYS A 59 -7.61 -5.53 -12.46
N ALA A 60 -8.41 -5.58 -11.39
CA ALA A 60 -9.12 -4.39 -10.89
C ALA A 60 -8.14 -3.28 -10.48
N LEU A 61 -7.05 -3.65 -9.79
CA LEU A 61 -6.00 -2.71 -9.40
C LEU A 61 -5.26 -2.13 -10.61
N GLU A 62 -4.86 -2.96 -11.55
CA GLU A 62 -4.20 -2.52 -12.79
C GLU A 62 -5.06 -1.51 -13.55
N ASN A 63 -6.34 -1.82 -13.77
CA ASN A 63 -7.27 -0.93 -14.44
C ASN A 63 -7.41 0.39 -13.68
N CYS A 64 -7.59 0.34 -12.38
CA CYS A 64 -7.72 1.54 -11.54
C CYS A 64 -6.49 2.45 -11.64
N VAL A 65 -5.30 1.88 -11.60
CA VAL A 65 -4.05 2.64 -11.69
C VAL A 65 -3.85 3.25 -13.08
N TYR A 66 -4.08 2.48 -14.13
CA TYR A 66 -3.90 2.96 -15.51
C TYR A 66 -4.96 3.97 -15.94
N ASP A 67 -6.17 3.89 -15.39
CA ASP A 67 -7.23 4.87 -15.65
C ASP A 67 -7.00 6.20 -14.91
N ASN A 68 -6.03 6.25 -14.00
CA ASN A 68 -5.72 7.43 -13.20
C ASN A 68 -4.23 7.81 -13.36
N PRO A 69 -3.83 8.50 -14.43
CA PRO A 69 -2.43 8.82 -14.74
C PRO A 69 -1.69 9.59 -13.64
N VAL A 70 -2.41 10.29 -12.76
CA VAL A 70 -1.82 10.98 -11.62
C VAL A 70 -1.09 10.02 -10.68
N LEU A 71 -1.46 8.73 -10.64
CA LEU A 71 -0.82 7.73 -9.79
C LEU A 71 0.54 7.26 -10.32
N ILE A 72 0.78 7.36 -11.63
CA ILE A 72 1.98 6.79 -12.29
C ILE A 72 2.99 7.85 -12.75
N GLN A 73 3.05 8.96 -12.06
CA GLN A 73 4.07 9.99 -12.29
C GLN A 73 5.34 9.69 -11.47
N ASP A 74 6.45 10.31 -11.83
CA ASP A 74 7.74 10.13 -11.16
C ASP A 74 7.81 10.90 -9.85
N TYR A 75 7.17 10.37 -8.80
CA TYR A 75 7.17 10.96 -7.48
C TYR A 75 8.50 10.78 -6.74
N LYS A 76 8.82 11.72 -5.86
CA LYS A 76 9.97 11.66 -4.94
C LYS A 76 10.01 10.35 -4.15
N GLN A 77 8.87 9.96 -3.61
CA GLN A 77 8.69 8.73 -2.86
C GLN A 77 7.30 8.15 -3.12
N VAL A 78 7.24 6.82 -3.13
CA VAL A 78 5.97 6.08 -3.17
C VAL A 78 5.96 5.10 -2.01
N ALA A 79 4.92 5.17 -1.18
CA ALA A 79 4.67 4.19 -0.14
C ALA A 79 3.29 3.55 -0.37
N VAL A 80 3.23 2.23 -0.22
CA VAL A 80 1.99 1.46 -0.36
C VAL A 80 1.72 0.71 0.93
N SER A 81 0.59 1.01 1.54
CA SER A 81 0.06 0.32 2.71
C SER A 81 -1.02 -0.65 2.26
N VAL A 82 -0.87 -1.93 2.58
CA VAL A 82 -1.83 -2.97 2.23
C VAL A 82 -2.62 -3.39 3.46
N HIS A 83 -3.94 -3.33 3.36
CA HIS A 83 -4.81 -3.91 4.37
C HIS A 83 -5.01 -5.40 4.08
N SER A 84 -4.54 -6.26 4.99
CA SER A 84 -4.72 -7.70 4.92
C SER A 84 -5.13 -8.22 6.29
N SER A 85 -6.19 -9.03 6.33
CA SER A 85 -6.64 -9.73 7.54
C SER A 85 -5.82 -10.98 7.83
N ARG A 86 -5.00 -11.43 6.89
CA ARG A 86 -4.13 -12.59 7.01
C ARG A 86 -2.71 -12.13 7.26
N PHE A 87 -2.34 -12.06 8.52
CA PHE A 87 -1.00 -11.61 8.91
C PHE A 87 -0.52 -12.30 10.19
N VAL A 88 0.78 -12.29 10.39
CA VAL A 88 1.46 -12.81 11.58
C VAL A 88 2.46 -11.76 12.06
N ILE A 89 2.52 -11.55 13.36
CA ILE A 89 3.48 -10.65 13.99
C ILE A 89 4.42 -11.48 14.85
N LEU A 90 5.72 -11.36 14.62
CA LEU A 90 6.74 -12.03 15.42
C LEU A 90 7.83 -11.05 15.85
N PRO A 91 8.47 -11.28 17.02
CA PRO A 91 9.71 -10.61 17.35
C PRO A 91 10.76 -10.85 16.26
N ALA A 92 11.55 -9.85 15.92
CA ALA A 92 12.56 -9.96 14.86
C ALA A 92 13.56 -11.10 15.11
N GLU A 93 13.85 -11.41 16.38
CA GLU A 93 14.73 -12.50 16.78
C GLU A 93 14.20 -13.91 16.43
N ALA A 94 12.87 -14.05 16.38
CA ALA A 94 12.18 -15.31 16.06
C ALA A 94 11.71 -15.41 14.61
N GLY A 95 11.80 -14.32 13.86
CA GLY A 95 11.20 -14.15 12.54
C GLY A 95 12.22 -14.03 11.42
N ASP A 96 13.09 -15.04 11.21
CA ASP A 96 13.76 -15.12 9.93
C ASP A 96 12.72 -15.34 8.80
N GLU A 97 13.12 -15.04 7.58
CA GLU A 97 12.21 -15.06 6.43
C GLU A 97 11.59 -16.46 6.23
N ASP A 98 12.37 -17.52 6.35
CA ASP A 98 11.90 -18.89 6.15
C ASP A 98 10.87 -19.28 7.22
N THR A 99 11.13 -18.97 8.48
CA THR A 99 10.20 -19.23 9.59
C THR A 99 8.88 -18.48 9.42
N MET A 100 8.94 -17.22 9.00
CA MET A 100 7.74 -16.42 8.77
C MET A 100 6.90 -16.98 7.62
N LEU A 101 7.54 -17.39 6.53
CA LEU A 101 6.85 -18.02 5.39
C LEU A 101 6.21 -19.36 5.77
N ASP A 102 6.91 -20.20 6.52
CA ASP A 102 6.37 -21.48 7.02
C ASP A 102 5.12 -21.27 7.90
N ILE A 103 5.16 -20.28 8.77
CA ILE A 103 4.01 -19.92 9.62
C ILE A 103 2.84 -19.42 8.77
N MET A 104 3.10 -18.56 7.81
CA MET A 104 2.08 -18.06 6.89
C MET A 104 1.44 -19.20 6.10
N ASP A 105 2.23 -20.12 5.57
CA ASP A 105 1.73 -21.28 4.83
C ASP A 105 0.91 -22.22 5.73
N TYR A 106 1.33 -22.39 6.97
CA TYR A 106 0.58 -23.20 7.93
C TYR A 106 -0.77 -22.58 8.30
N MET A 107 -0.81 -21.27 8.52
CA MET A 107 -2.02 -20.56 8.98
C MET A 107 -2.95 -20.16 7.84
N TYR A 108 -2.40 -19.82 6.71
CA TYR A 108 -3.13 -19.15 5.61
C TYR A 108 -2.77 -19.72 4.24
N ALA A 109 -2.62 -21.04 4.12
CA ALA A 109 -2.32 -21.68 2.84
C ALA A 109 -3.32 -21.25 1.76
N ASP A 110 -2.83 -20.47 0.80
CA ASP A 110 -3.63 -19.97 -0.32
C ASP A 110 -2.72 -19.73 -1.53
N ASP A 111 -2.88 -20.57 -2.55
CA ASP A 111 -2.11 -20.48 -3.79
C ASP A 111 -2.38 -19.20 -4.60
N ASN A 112 -3.43 -18.43 -4.26
CA ASN A 112 -3.79 -17.18 -4.93
C ASN A 112 -3.20 -15.94 -4.24
N CYS A 113 -2.36 -16.13 -3.24
CA CYS A 113 -1.72 -15.03 -2.50
C CYS A 113 -0.20 -15.19 -2.48
N ASP A 114 0.46 -14.06 -2.46
CA ASP A 114 1.87 -13.93 -2.15
C ASP A 114 2.03 -13.50 -0.69
N SER A 115 3.13 -13.92 -0.04
CA SER A 115 3.47 -13.46 1.31
C SER A 115 4.51 -12.36 1.25
N VAL A 116 4.29 -11.31 2.02
CA VAL A 116 5.19 -10.15 2.14
C VAL A 116 5.57 -9.95 3.59
N GLN A 117 6.80 -9.58 3.83
CA GLN A 117 7.33 -9.27 5.15
C GLN A 117 7.75 -7.80 5.22
N CYS A 118 7.44 -7.14 6.33
CA CYS A 118 7.92 -5.81 6.63
C CYS A 118 8.25 -5.67 8.12
N ASP A 119 9.06 -4.67 8.45
CA ASP A 119 9.41 -4.37 9.83
C ASP A 119 8.37 -3.49 10.50
N LEU A 120 8.22 -3.71 11.79
CA LEU A 120 7.41 -2.93 12.69
C LEU A 120 8.30 -2.41 13.83
N GLU A 121 8.04 -1.23 14.35
CA GLU A 121 8.74 -0.64 15.50
C GLU A 121 10.27 -0.63 15.37
N GLY A 122 10.78 -0.13 14.25
CA GLY A 122 12.23 0.07 14.09
C GLY A 122 13.03 -1.23 14.00
N GLY A 123 12.43 -2.30 13.51
CA GLY A 123 13.09 -3.58 13.31
C GLY A 123 13.06 -4.53 14.51
N LYS A 124 12.34 -4.19 15.58
CA LYS A 124 12.18 -5.07 16.75
C LYS A 124 11.13 -6.16 16.52
N THR A 125 10.23 -5.93 15.63
CA THR A 125 9.11 -6.81 15.32
C THR A 125 8.95 -6.88 13.80
N SER A 126 8.62 -8.06 13.30
CA SER A 126 8.33 -8.29 11.88
C SER A 126 6.88 -8.68 11.68
N VAL A 127 6.29 -8.22 10.59
CA VAL A 127 4.94 -8.58 10.14
C VAL A 127 5.06 -9.31 8.81
N ALA A 128 4.48 -10.50 8.71
CA ALA A 128 4.23 -11.17 7.43
C ALA A 128 2.75 -11.15 7.13
N PHE A 129 2.38 -10.91 5.90
CA PHE A 129 0.98 -10.79 5.49
C PHE A 129 0.76 -11.28 4.07
N SER A 130 -0.47 -11.70 3.79
CA SER A 130 -0.88 -12.16 2.47
C SER A 130 -1.36 -11.01 1.60
N VAL A 131 -0.92 -11.03 0.36
CA VAL A 131 -1.34 -10.08 -0.69
C VAL A 131 -1.82 -10.89 -1.89
N PRO A 132 -2.88 -10.52 -2.60
CA PRO A 132 -3.29 -11.23 -3.81
C PRO A 132 -2.14 -11.38 -4.78
N ARG A 133 -2.07 -12.57 -5.42
CA ARG A 133 -0.95 -12.94 -6.31
C ARG A 133 -0.73 -11.89 -7.40
N GLY A 134 0.53 -11.54 -7.60
CA GLY A 134 0.96 -10.61 -8.63
C GLY A 134 0.90 -9.13 -8.26
N VAL A 135 0.22 -8.77 -7.16
CA VAL A 135 0.08 -7.36 -6.74
C VAL A 135 1.43 -6.74 -6.41
N VAL A 136 2.27 -7.43 -5.65
CA VAL A 136 3.61 -6.91 -5.30
C VAL A 136 4.46 -6.69 -6.54
N ALA A 137 4.48 -7.66 -7.45
CA ALA A 137 5.21 -7.54 -8.71
C ALA A 137 4.70 -6.38 -9.57
N PHE A 138 3.39 -6.18 -9.61
CA PHE A 138 2.77 -5.04 -10.29
C PHE A 138 3.19 -3.71 -9.67
N LEU A 139 3.16 -3.58 -8.36
CA LEU A 139 3.56 -2.36 -7.65
C LEU A 139 5.05 -2.03 -7.89
N GLN A 140 5.92 -3.04 -7.80
CA GLN A 140 7.36 -2.87 -8.03
C GLN A 140 7.70 -2.50 -9.47
N ARG A 141 6.94 -2.98 -10.43
CA ARG A 141 7.11 -2.64 -11.85
C ARG A 141 6.57 -1.26 -12.21
N THR A 142 5.48 -0.85 -11.55
CA THR A 142 4.75 0.38 -11.88
C THR A 142 5.35 1.60 -11.18
N PHE A 143 5.78 1.44 -9.95
CA PHE A 143 6.34 2.51 -9.13
C PHE A 143 7.85 2.35 -8.94
N ASN A 144 8.54 3.47 -8.81
CA ASN A 144 9.98 3.46 -8.58
C ASN A 144 10.28 3.18 -7.09
N MET A 145 10.82 2.00 -6.81
CA MET A 145 11.20 1.55 -5.47
C MET A 145 10.13 1.80 -4.40
N PRO A 146 8.88 1.34 -4.59
CA PRO A 146 7.81 1.59 -3.63
C PRO A 146 8.10 0.87 -2.31
N LYS A 147 7.84 1.57 -1.20
CA LYS A 147 7.86 0.96 0.12
C LYS A 147 6.52 0.30 0.38
N ILE A 148 6.50 -1.03 0.46
CA ILE A 148 5.28 -1.83 0.67
C ILE A 148 5.24 -2.31 2.12
N VAL A 149 4.20 -1.94 2.85
CA VAL A 149 4.02 -2.26 4.28
C VAL A 149 2.60 -2.72 4.57
N HIS A 150 2.42 -3.43 5.68
CA HIS A 150 1.09 -3.72 6.20
C HIS A 150 0.45 -2.47 6.81
N SER A 151 -0.87 -2.38 6.77
CA SER A 151 -1.64 -1.23 7.30
C SER A 151 -1.46 -0.99 8.81
N LEU A 152 -0.98 -1.99 9.56
CA LEU A 152 -0.62 -1.83 10.97
C LEU A 152 0.60 -0.94 11.19
N VAL A 153 1.54 -0.88 10.24
CA VAL A 153 2.80 -0.12 10.39
C VAL A 153 2.54 1.36 10.63
N PRO A 154 1.75 2.07 9.81
CA PRO A 154 1.43 3.47 10.08
C PRO A 154 0.72 3.69 11.42
N LEU A 155 -0.16 2.77 11.82
CA LEU A 155 -0.88 2.86 13.09
C LEU A 155 0.06 2.74 14.29
N CYS A 156 1.01 1.82 14.26
CA CYS A 156 2.00 1.65 15.30
C CYS A 156 2.92 2.86 15.42
N LEU A 157 3.39 3.41 14.30
CA LEU A 157 4.21 4.62 14.28
C LEU A 157 3.46 5.84 14.84
N TYR A 158 2.19 5.98 14.51
CA TYR A 158 1.35 7.05 15.03
C TYR A 158 1.13 6.93 16.55
N SER A 159 0.87 5.71 17.05
CA SER A 159 0.69 5.44 18.47
C SER A 159 1.97 5.71 19.27
N ALA A 160 3.13 5.32 18.76
CA ALA A 160 4.43 5.59 19.37
C ALA A 160 4.69 7.09 19.52
N LYS A 161 4.41 7.89 18.49
CA LYS A 161 4.56 9.35 18.54
C LYS A 161 3.61 10.04 19.53
N LYS A 162 2.44 9.48 19.78
CA LYS A 162 1.49 10.03 20.78
C LYS A 162 1.87 9.68 22.22
N SER A 163 2.70 8.67 22.43
CA SER A 163 3.13 8.22 23.76
C SER A 163 4.37 8.96 24.27
N GLU A 164 5.00 9.77 23.43
CA GLU A 164 6.07 10.68 23.78
C GLU A 164 5.51 12.06 24.13
#